data_3a869d8205a8f102afa120c9a4e50282
#
_entry.id   3a869d8205a8f102afa120c9a4e50282
#
_cell.length_a   1.000
_cell.length_b   1.000
_cell.length_c   1.000
_cell.angle_alpha   90.00
_cell.angle_beta   90.00
_cell.angle_gamma   90.00
#
_symmetry.space_group_name_H-M   'P 1'
#
loop_
_entity.id
_entity.type
_entity.pdbx_description
1 polymer ?
#
loop_
_entity_poly.entity_id
_entity_poly.type
_entity_poly.pdbx_seq_one_letter_code
_entity_poly.pdbx_strand_id
1 'polypeptide(L)'
;MGGVRNLPRGPDCTPALVTEWVKGISAYIKGLDPWHLIGIGDEGFFNEPGRDWAYNGTHGVNTEAFVKLETIDFGAYHIYPVRRPFSSQPCR
;
A
#
# COMPACT_ATOMS: atom_id res chain seq x y z
N MET A 1 -9.18 -1.94 -4.57
CA MET A 1 -7.98 -2.30 -3.84
C MET A 1 -8.26 -2.74 -2.44
N GLY A 2 -9.41 -2.41 -1.93
CA GLY A 2 -9.74 -2.82 -0.59
C GLY A 2 -9.67 -4.32 -0.40
N GLY A 3 -10.00 -5.07 -1.42
CA GLY A 3 -10.01 -6.51 -1.28
C GLY A 3 -8.65 -7.11 -0.96
N VAL A 4 -7.61 -6.52 -1.44
CA VAL A 4 -6.28 -7.06 -1.19
C VAL A 4 -5.94 -6.97 0.28
N ARG A 5 -6.41 -5.94 0.93
CA ARG A 5 -6.05 -5.72 2.32
C ARG A 5 -6.93 -6.47 3.29
N ASN A 6 -8.14 -6.74 2.88
CA ASN A 6 -9.09 -7.33 3.82
C ASN A 6 -9.18 -8.86 3.77
N LEU A 7 -8.47 -9.44 2.85
CA LEU A 7 -8.47 -10.89 2.72
C LEU A 7 -7.07 -11.41 2.99
N PRO A 8 -6.95 -12.64 3.48
CA PRO A 8 -5.63 -13.23 3.62
C PRO A 8 -4.98 -13.26 2.24
N ARG A 9 -3.74 -12.81 2.16
CA ARG A 9 -3.10 -12.84 0.86
C ARG A 9 -2.70 -14.26 0.49
N GLY A 10 -2.78 -14.55 -0.77
CA GLY A 10 -2.37 -15.86 -1.25
C GLY A 10 -0.85 -16.02 -1.17
N PRO A 11 -0.37 -17.24 -1.34
CA PRO A 11 1.05 -17.50 -1.19
C PRO A 11 1.91 -16.77 -2.21
N ASP A 12 1.34 -16.42 -3.35
CA ASP A 12 2.09 -15.72 -4.38
C ASP A 12 1.91 -14.21 -4.33
N CYS A 13 1.11 -13.71 -3.42
CA CYS A 13 0.84 -12.29 -3.34
C CYS A 13 1.85 -11.65 -2.39
N THR A 14 2.96 -11.22 -2.93
CA THR A 14 4.03 -10.62 -2.13
C THR A 14 4.07 -9.13 -2.37
N PRO A 15 4.68 -8.36 -1.45
CA PRO A 15 4.83 -6.93 -1.70
C PRO A 15 5.57 -6.63 -2.99
N ALA A 16 6.54 -7.46 -3.36
CA ALA A 16 7.26 -7.25 -4.61
C ALA A 16 6.34 -7.44 -5.83
N LEU A 17 5.50 -8.45 -5.79
CA LEU A 17 4.58 -8.69 -6.91
C LEU A 17 3.57 -7.57 -7.03
N VAL A 18 3.02 -7.12 -5.91
CA VAL A 18 2.05 -6.03 -5.92
C VAL A 18 2.71 -4.75 -6.43
N THR A 19 3.95 -4.48 -6.03
CA THR A 19 4.68 -3.30 -6.50
C THR A 19 4.91 -3.38 -8.01
N GLU A 20 5.25 -4.57 -8.53
CA GLU A 20 5.42 -4.71 -9.98
C GLU A 20 4.11 -4.47 -10.73
N TRP A 21 3.00 -4.92 -10.17
CA TRP A 21 1.70 -4.67 -10.77
C TRP A 21 1.41 -3.17 -10.79
N VAL A 22 1.65 -2.49 -9.67
CA VAL A 22 1.42 -1.05 -9.59
C VAL A 22 2.29 -0.32 -10.61
N LYS A 23 3.54 -0.74 -10.74
CA LYS A 23 4.44 -0.12 -11.70
C LYS A 23 3.90 -0.25 -13.12
N GLY A 24 3.47 -1.45 -13.48
CA GLY A 24 2.97 -1.70 -14.83
C GLY A 24 1.68 -0.94 -15.14
N ILE A 25 0.71 -1.00 -14.21
CA ILE A 25 -0.58 -0.38 -14.49
C ILE A 25 -0.47 1.15 -14.45
N SER A 26 0.34 1.70 -13.56
CA SER A 26 0.49 3.16 -13.52
C SER A 26 1.22 3.68 -14.76
N ALA A 27 2.19 2.93 -15.25
CA ALA A 27 2.85 3.32 -16.49
C ALA A 27 1.88 3.30 -17.66
N TYR A 28 1.00 2.30 -17.70
CA TYR A 28 -0.01 2.22 -18.74
C TYR A 28 -0.96 3.41 -18.68
N ILE A 29 -1.42 3.76 -17.48
CA ILE A 29 -2.33 4.89 -17.32
C ILE A 29 -1.64 6.21 -17.71
N LYS A 30 -0.38 6.39 -17.30
CA LYS A 30 0.35 7.60 -17.69
C LYS A 30 0.52 7.71 -19.20
N GLY A 31 0.63 6.57 -19.88
CA GLY A 31 0.70 6.57 -21.32
C GLY A 31 -0.59 7.04 -21.98
N LEU A 32 -1.72 6.72 -21.33
CA LEU A 32 -3.00 7.16 -21.87
C LEU A 32 -3.35 8.58 -21.47
N ASP A 33 -2.92 9.01 -20.29
CA ASP A 33 -3.28 10.32 -19.76
C ASP A 33 -2.14 10.88 -18.93
N PRO A 34 -1.18 11.52 -19.57
CA PRO A 34 -0.01 12.04 -18.85
C PRO A 34 -0.30 13.27 -17.99
N TRP A 35 -1.50 13.81 -18.08
CA TRP A 35 -1.81 15.05 -17.39
C TRP A 35 -2.36 14.86 -15.99
N HIS A 36 -2.88 13.69 -15.67
CA HIS A 36 -3.45 13.47 -14.35
C HIS A 36 -2.44 12.85 -13.40
N LEU A 37 -2.57 13.20 -12.13
CA LEU A 37 -1.74 12.59 -11.09
C LEU A 37 -2.28 11.21 -10.77
N ILE A 38 -1.39 10.31 -10.39
CA ILE A 38 -1.76 8.95 -10.01
C ILE A 38 -1.30 8.69 -8.59
N GLY A 39 -2.21 8.22 -7.77
CA GLY A 39 -1.90 7.76 -6.44
C GLY A 39 -2.44 6.37 -6.23
N ILE A 40 -1.93 5.68 -5.22
CA ILE A 40 -2.41 4.36 -4.85
C ILE A 40 -3.29 4.52 -3.63
N GLY A 41 -4.46 3.92 -3.67
CA GLY A 41 -5.40 4.06 -2.56
C GLY A 41 -5.18 3.03 -1.46
N ASP A 42 -3.94 2.80 -1.10
CA ASP A 42 -3.62 1.89 -0.03
C ASP A 42 -3.61 2.63 1.31
N GLU A 43 -3.47 1.88 2.37
CA GLU A 43 -3.56 2.45 3.71
C GLU A 43 -2.24 2.98 4.25
N GLY A 44 -1.19 2.89 3.50
CA GLY A 44 0.11 3.41 3.94
C GLY A 44 0.94 2.40 4.69
N PHE A 45 0.72 1.11 4.46
CA PHE A 45 1.48 0.08 5.15
C PHE A 45 2.86 -0.07 4.54
N PHE A 46 3.81 -0.44 5.38
CA PHE A 46 5.19 -0.60 4.97
C PHE A 46 5.58 -2.08 4.97
N ASN A 47 6.79 -2.35 4.59
CA ASN A 47 7.31 -3.71 4.57
C ASN A 47 8.67 -3.70 5.23
N GLU A 48 8.69 -3.64 6.57
CA GLU A 48 9.93 -3.61 7.34
C GLU A 48 9.98 -4.84 8.24
N PRO A 49 10.98 -5.67 8.09
CA PRO A 49 11.07 -6.88 8.90
C PRO A 49 11.09 -6.55 10.39
N GLY A 50 10.43 -7.38 11.16
CA GLY A 50 10.42 -7.19 12.59
C GLY A 50 9.41 -6.20 13.11
N ARG A 51 8.69 -5.55 12.25
CA ARG A 51 7.64 -4.61 12.67
C ARG A 51 6.31 -5.36 12.83
N ASP A 52 5.32 -4.67 13.32
CA ASP A 52 4.01 -5.28 13.51
C ASP A 52 3.30 -5.46 12.16
N TRP A 53 2.09 -6.00 12.22
CA TRP A 53 1.38 -6.42 11.01
C TRP A 53 1.16 -5.28 10.01
N ALA A 54 1.08 -4.06 10.49
CA ALA A 54 0.84 -2.94 9.58
C ALA A 54 2.10 -2.54 8.82
N TYR A 55 3.26 -2.98 9.29
CA TYR A 55 4.50 -2.50 8.71
C TYR A 55 5.46 -3.60 8.28
N ASN A 56 5.05 -4.85 8.37
CA ASN A 56 5.95 -5.95 8.06
C ASN A 56 5.62 -6.68 6.75
N GLY A 57 4.75 -6.11 5.94
CA GLY A 57 4.44 -6.70 4.65
C GLY A 57 3.35 -7.76 4.67
N THR A 58 2.75 -8.01 5.83
CA THR A 58 1.72 -9.04 5.95
C THR A 58 0.57 -8.83 4.98
N HIS A 59 0.20 -7.58 4.75
CA HIS A 59 -0.92 -7.28 3.86
C HIS A 59 -0.51 -7.17 2.39
N GLY A 60 0.73 -7.44 2.07
CA GLY A 60 1.15 -7.50 0.67
C GLY A 60 1.41 -6.15 0.02
N VAL A 61 1.51 -5.08 0.81
CA VAL A 61 1.76 -3.75 0.26
C VAL A 61 3.02 -3.16 0.86
N ASN A 62 3.67 -2.32 0.09
CA ASN A 62 4.86 -1.61 0.54
C ASN A 62 4.73 -0.19 -0.01
N THR A 63 4.14 0.69 0.79
CA THR A 63 3.88 2.05 0.37
C THR A 63 5.16 2.79 0.02
N GLU A 64 6.24 2.53 0.73
CA GLU A 64 7.51 3.19 0.41
C GLU A 64 7.95 2.86 -1.01
N ALA A 65 7.81 1.60 -1.42
CA ALA A 65 8.17 1.21 -2.78
C ALA A 65 7.24 1.86 -3.80
N PHE A 66 5.96 1.99 -3.47
CA PHE A 66 5.01 2.60 -4.40
C PHE A 66 5.36 4.05 -4.68
N VAL A 67 5.65 4.84 -3.64
CA VAL A 67 5.89 6.26 -3.84
C VAL A 67 7.23 6.55 -4.47
N LYS A 68 8.09 5.55 -4.56
CA LYS A 68 9.36 5.72 -5.27
C LYS A 68 9.24 5.45 -6.76
N LEU A 69 8.10 4.96 -7.23
CA LEU A 69 7.90 4.73 -8.65
C LEU A 69 7.71 6.06 -9.37
N GLU A 70 8.32 6.20 -10.52
CA GLU A 70 8.24 7.46 -11.28
C GLU A 70 6.81 7.78 -11.71
N THR A 71 5.99 6.76 -11.84
CA THR A 71 4.63 6.94 -12.32
C THR A 71 3.62 7.20 -11.23
N ILE A 72 4.04 7.16 -9.95
CA ILE A 72 3.16 7.45 -8.83
C ILE A 72 3.50 8.82 -8.30
N ASP A 73 2.52 9.69 -8.23
CA ASP A 73 2.73 11.10 -7.92
C ASP A 73 2.55 11.42 -6.44
N PHE A 74 1.79 10.63 -5.72
CA PHE A 74 1.58 10.88 -4.29
C PHE A 74 1.18 9.60 -3.59
N GLY A 75 1.39 9.56 -2.29
CA GLY A 75 0.98 8.45 -1.44
C GLY A 75 -0.16 8.86 -0.53
N ALA A 76 -0.72 7.88 0.17
CA ALA A 76 -1.81 8.13 1.10
C ALA A 76 -1.56 7.30 2.36
N TYR A 77 -2.19 7.69 3.46
CA TYR A 77 -2.19 6.88 4.65
C TYR A 77 -3.52 7.09 5.36
N HIS A 78 -3.95 6.07 6.10
CA HIS A 78 -5.23 6.12 6.80
C HIS A 78 -4.99 6.09 8.30
N ILE A 79 -5.68 6.96 9.02
CA ILE A 79 -5.56 7.03 10.47
C ILE A 79 -6.94 6.97 11.07
N TYR A 80 -7.14 6.02 11.98
CA TYR A 80 -8.41 5.87 12.67
C TYR A 80 -8.17 5.73 14.17
N PRO A 81 -7.59 6.73 14.79
CA PRO A 81 -7.17 6.58 16.20
C PRO A 81 -8.31 6.26 17.14
N VAL A 82 -9.47 6.77 16.87
CA VAL A 82 -10.60 6.52 17.75
C VAL A 82 -11.17 5.13 17.56
N ARG A 83 -11.03 4.59 16.38
CA ARG A 83 -11.61 3.31 16.12
C ARG A 83 -10.71 2.17 16.44
N ARG A 84 -9.50 2.45 16.71
CA ARG A 84 -8.64 1.41 17.00
C ARG A 84 -8.88 0.93 18.32
N PRO A 85 -9.43 -0.12 18.46
CA PRO A 85 -9.84 -0.57 19.73
C PRO A 85 -8.70 -1.08 20.48
N PHE A 86 -7.75 -1.11 19.95
CA PHE A 86 -6.82 -1.62 20.51
C PHE A 86 -6.36 -1.00 21.48
N SER A 87 -7.05 -0.99 21.92
CA SER A 87 -6.82 -0.81 23.07
C SER A 87 -5.45 -1.02 23.42
N SER A 88 -4.96 -1.90 22.92
CA SER A 88 -3.65 -2.11 23.15
C SER A 88 -2.88 -1.04 22.48
N GLN A 89 -3.52 -0.21 21.79
CA GLN A 89 -2.87 0.70 21.15
C GLN A 89 -2.78 1.87 21.87
N PRO A 90 -1.69 2.27 22.27
CA PRO A 90 -1.52 3.41 23.08
C PRO A 90 -1.96 4.65 22.44
N CYS A 91 -1.78 4.77 21.29
CA CYS A 91 -2.15 5.99 20.73
C CYS A 91 -3.51 5.87 20.33
N ARG A 92 -3.99 5.00 20.89
CA ARG A 92 -5.15 4.89 20.54
C ARG A 92 -5.59 5.66 21.07
#